data_62dd735bdbf3fe3b7edf81f72bd2accb
#
_entry.id   62dd735bdbf3fe3b7edf81f72bd2accb
#
_cell.length_a   1.000
_cell.length_b   1.000
_cell.length_c   1.000
_cell.angle_alpha   90.00
_cell.angle_beta   90.00
_cell.angle_gamma   90.00
#
_symmetry.space_group_name_H-M   'P 1'
#
loop_
_entity.id
_entity.type
_entity.pdbx_description
1 polymer ?
#
loop_
_entity_poly.entity_id
_entity_poly.type
_entity_poly.pdbx_seq_one_letter_code
_entity_poly.pdbx_strand_id
1 'polypeptide(L)'
;MRIVKNGDVHVSAPIGMPKKEVERFIEEHREWIAEARKKTYESQKRRAEFYNKLPLRTREQADEALRRLKALIEPMVERHSKEMGVKPSAVHYKAMISRWGVCNVRDKSICFSAYLLLLPEWCVEHVVVHELCHLLEPSHNARFHALMDKFFPRWKEARKAAIKRVKIGACSESSEREQARPKVKETRQICKMEEDENE
;
A
#
# COMPACT_ATOMS: atom_id res chain seq x y z
N MET A 1 -11.10 -17.58 5.28
CA MET A 1 -12.09 -16.53 4.91
C MET A 1 -11.43 -15.17 4.94
N ARG A 2 -11.72 -14.28 3.98
CA ARG A 2 -11.24 -12.88 3.93
C ARG A 2 -12.28 -11.98 3.28
N ILE A 3 -12.31 -10.70 3.66
CA ILE A 3 -13.09 -9.67 2.95
C ILE A 3 -12.17 -8.99 1.95
N VAL A 4 -12.62 -8.88 0.70
CA VAL A 4 -11.91 -8.14 -0.36
C VAL A 4 -12.34 -6.66 -0.38
N LYS A 5 -11.68 -5.86 -1.20
CA LYS A 5 -11.89 -4.39 -1.20
C LYS A 5 -13.32 -3.96 -1.54
N ASN A 6 -14.02 -4.69 -2.39
CA ASN A 6 -15.42 -4.42 -2.76
C ASN A 6 -16.45 -4.85 -1.69
N GLY A 7 -15.99 -5.45 -0.58
CA GLY A 7 -16.87 -5.94 0.48
C GLY A 7 -17.28 -7.40 0.35
N ASP A 8 -16.88 -8.08 -0.74
CA ASP A 8 -17.18 -9.50 -0.95
C ASP A 8 -16.43 -10.38 0.03
N VAL A 9 -17.04 -11.50 0.39
CA VAL A 9 -16.47 -12.52 1.27
C VAL A 9 -15.85 -13.63 0.42
N HIS A 10 -14.54 -13.79 0.48
CA HIS A 10 -13.87 -14.92 -0.14
C HIS A 10 -13.62 -16.00 0.91
N VAL A 11 -14.20 -17.17 0.66
CA VAL A 11 -13.98 -18.37 1.48
C VAL A 11 -13.14 -19.37 0.68
N SER A 12 -12.05 -19.85 1.26
CA SER A 12 -11.26 -20.94 0.69
C SER A 12 -11.59 -22.20 1.46
N ALA A 13 -12.05 -23.24 0.77
CA ALA A 13 -12.39 -24.54 1.33
C ALA A 13 -11.55 -25.64 0.66
N PRO A 14 -11.28 -26.78 1.36
CA PRO A 14 -10.65 -27.95 0.76
C PRO A 14 -11.48 -28.50 -0.42
N ILE A 15 -10.81 -29.11 -1.39
CA ILE A 15 -11.47 -29.78 -2.50
C ILE A 15 -12.33 -30.91 -1.94
N GLY A 16 -13.60 -30.98 -2.36
CA GLY A 16 -14.56 -32.01 -1.90
C GLY A 16 -15.38 -31.62 -0.68
N MET A 17 -15.16 -30.43 -0.08
CA MET A 17 -16.04 -29.97 1.02
C MET A 17 -17.45 -29.69 0.51
N PRO A 18 -18.50 -30.25 1.13
CA PRO A 18 -19.88 -30.00 0.73
C PRO A 18 -20.25 -28.50 0.84
N LYS A 19 -20.98 -27.99 -0.15
CA LYS A 19 -21.41 -26.58 -0.16
C LYS A 19 -22.17 -26.18 1.12
N LYS A 20 -23.00 -27.09 1.67
CA LYS A 20 -23.72 -26.88 2.93
C LYS A 20 -22.80 -26.62 4.14
N GLU A 21 -21.63 -27.22 4.20
CA GLU A 21 -20.66 -26.95 5.27
C GLU A 21 -20.02 -25.57 5.14
N VAL A 22 -19.76 -25.15 3.89
CA VAL A 22 -19.27 -23.78 3.62
C VAL A 22 -20.32 -22.74 4.00
N GLU A 23 -21.59 -22.98 3.63
CA GLU A 23 -22.72 -22.10 3.98
C GLU A 23 -22.91 -22.00 5.49
N ARG A 24 -22.88 -23.14 6.20
CA ARG A 24 -22.94 -23.16 7.67
C ARG A 24 -21.79 -22.37 8.28
N PHE A 25 -20.57 -22.54 7.80
CA PHE A 25 -19.40 -21.79 8.28
C PHE A 25 -19.56 -20.28 8.07
N ILE A 26 -20.13 -19.84 6.94
CA ILE A 26 -20.41 -18.42 6.66
C ILE A 26 -21.45 -17.90 7.65
N GLU A 27 -22.53 -18.65 7.90
CA GLU A 27 -23.58 -18.25 8.82
C GLU A 27 -23.07 -18.15 10.27
N GLU A 28 -22.27 -19.13 10.73
CA GLU A 28 -21.61 -19.08 12.05
C GLU A 28 -20.71 -17.85 12.24
N HIS A 29 -20.21 -17.28 11.14
CA HIS A 29 -19.30 -16.10 11.14
C HIS A 29 -19.96 -14.81 10.67
N ARG A 30 -21.29 -14.74 10.60
CA ARG A 30 -22.06 -13.62 10.08
C ARG A 30 -21.74 -12.29 10.77
N GLU A 31 -21.66 -12.29 12.08
CA GLU A 31 -21.31 -11.09 12.87
C GLU A 31 -19.89 -10.60 12.55
N TRP A 32 -18.94 -11.53 12.47
CA TRP A 32 -17.57 -11.20 12.09
C TRP A 32 -17.50 -10.61 10.68
N ILE A 33 -18.27 -11.16 9.74
CA ILE A 33 -18.36 -10.66 8.35
C ILE A 33 -18.88 -9.23 8.34
N ALA A 34 -19.97 -8.95 9.05
CA ALA A 34 -20.56 -7.63 9.14
C ALA A 34 -19.58 -6.59 9.72
N GLU A 35 -18.91 -6.93 10.82
CA GLU A 35 -17.90 -6.06 11.44
C GLU A 35 -16.70 -5.84 10.52
N ALA A 36 -16.21 -6.89 9.85
CA ALA A 36 -15.07 -6.79 8.93
C ALA A 36 -15.42 -5.99 7.67
N ARG A 37 -16.64 -6.11 7.12
CA ARG A 37 -17.16 -5.26 6.04
C ARG A 37 -17.18 -3.78 6.47
N LYS A 38 -17.74 -3.47 7.64
CA LYS A 38 -17.76 -2.10 8.20
C LYS A 38 -16.35 -1.53 8.32
N LYS A 39 -15.42 -2.27 8.91
CA LYS A 39 -14.01 -1.85 9.03
C LYS A 39 -13.35 -1.62 7.68
N THR A 40 -13.65 -2.47 6.70
CA THR A 40 -13.13 -2.32 5.33
C THR A 40 -13.67 -1.05 4.67
N TYR A 41 -14.97 -0.81 4.74
CA TYR A 41 -15.62 0.39 4.20
C TYR A 41 -15.06 1.67 4.83
N GLU A 42 -14.99 1.74 6.16
CA GLU A 42 -14.44 2.89 6.86
C GLU A 42 -12.96 3.14 6.51
N SER A 43 -12.17 2.07 6.35
CA SER A 43 -10.78 2.18 5.92
C SER A 43 -10.66 2.76 4.52
N GLN A 44 -11.53 2.34 3.59
CA GLN A 44 -11.56 2.88 2.23
C GLN A 44 -12.00 4.34 2.21
N LYS A 45 -13.04 4.70 2.97
CA LYS A 45 -13.52 6.07 3.09
C LYS A 45 -12.39 7.00 3.56
N ARG A 46 -11.70 6.63 4.65
CA ARG A 46 -10.57 7.41 5.17
C ARG A 46 -9.42 7.52 4.17
N ARG A 47 -9.15 6.43 3.43
CA ARG A 47 -8.15 6.44 2.38
C ARG A 47 -8.53 7.40 1.24
N ALA A 48 -9.78 7.39 0.80
CA ALA A 48 -10.29 8.31 -0.21
C ALA A 48 -10.19 9.76 0.27
N GLU A 49 -10.60 10.06 1.51
CA GLU A 49 -10.48 11.38 2.12
C GLU A 49 -9.03 11.87 2.18
N PHE A 50 -8.07 10.97 2.49
CA PHE A 50 -6.65 11.32 2.49
C PHE A 50 -6.18 11.76 1.10
N TYR A 51 -6.48 10.99 0.05
CA TYR A 51 -6.04 11.31 -1.30
C TYR A 51 -6.77 12.52 -1.90
N ASN A 52 -8.02 12.78 -1.49
CA ASN A 52 -8.78 13.96 -1.90
C ASN A 52 -8.20 15.29 -1.37
N LYS A 53 -7.29 15.25 -0.38
CA LYS A 53 -6.56 16.44 0.10
C LYS A 53 -5.61 17.04 -0.95
N LEU A 54 -5.24 16.25 -1.96
CA LEU A 54 -4.48 16.74 -3.12
C LEU A 54 -5.36 16.63 -4.36
N PRO A 55 -6.09 17.68 -4.73
CA PRO A 55 -6.91 17.67 -5.92
C PRO A 55 -6.01 17.65 -7.16
N LEU A 56 -6.24 16.69 -8.05
CA LEU A 56 -5.55 16.54 -9.34
C LEU A 56 -6.56 16.44 -10.48
N ARG A 57 -7.65 17.24 -10.39
CA ARG A 57 -8.79 17.16 -11.32
C ARG A 57 -8.62 18.03 -12.55
N THR A 58 -7.92 19.16 -12.40
CA THR A 58 -7.64 20.06 -13.52
C THR A 58 -6.17 19.97 -13.90
N ARG A 59 -5.85 20.40 -15.12
CA ARG A 59 -4.48 20.45 -15.63
C ARG A 59 -3.60 21.36 -14.78
N GLU A 60 -4.12 22.53 -14.42
CA GLU A 60 -3.41 23.51 -13.59
C GLU A 60 -3.04 22.92 -12.22
N GLN A 61 -3.98 22.21 -11.59
CA GLN A 61 -3.73 21.51 -10.30
C GLN A 61 -2.66 20.44 -10.45
N ALA A 62 -2.69 19.67 -11.54
CA ALA A 62 -1.70 18.64 -11.80
C ALA A 62 -0.31 19.23 -12.08
N ASP A 63 -0.24 20.31 -12.85
CA ASP A 63 1.02 21.01 -13.19
C ASP A 63 1.63 21.66 -11.94
N GLU A 64 0.81 22.26 -11.08
CA GLU A 64 1.29 22.82 -9.81
C GLU A 64 1.81 21.72 -8.87
N ALA A 65 1.06 20.63 -8.72
CA ALA A 65 1.50 19.49 -7.92
C ALA A 65 2.81 18.90 -8.46
N LEU A 66 2.97 18.81 -9.78
CA LEU A 66 4.20 18.33 -10.42
C LEU A 66 5.38 19.27 -10.14
N ARG A 67 5.21 20.59 -10.24
CA ARG A 67 6.27 21.57 -9.90
C ARG A 67 6.73 21.41 -8.46
N ARG A 68 5.79 21.36 -7.51
CA ARG A 68 6.08 21.16 -6.08
C ARG A 68 6.76 19.84 -5.80
N LEU A 69 6.31 18.77 -6.46
CA LEU A 69 6.86 17.43 -6.28
C LEU A 69 8.29 17.33 -6.79
N LYS A 70 8.58 17.93 -7.97
CA LYS A 70 9.92 18.02 -8.53
C LYS A 70 10.86 18.80 -7.62
N ALA A 71 10.44 19.98 -7.19
CA ALA A 71 11.23 20.82 -6.29
C ALA A 71 11.57 20.11 -4.96
N LEU A 72 10.69 19.20 -4.48
CA LEU A 72 10.93 18.43 -3.29
C LEU A 72 11.84 17.21 -3.53
N ILE A 73 11.59 16.45 -4.60
CA ILE A 73 12.19 15.12 -4.81
C ILE A 73 13.55 15.22 -5.54
N GLU A 74 13.70 16.10 -6.54
CA GLU A 74 14.92 16.15 -7.35
C GLU A 74 16.19 16.42 -6.52
N PRO A 75 16.20 17.35 -5.55
CA PRO A 75 17.37 17.55 -4.67
C PRO A 75 17.69 16.33 -3.80
N MET A 76 16.64 15.60 -3.34
CA MET A 76 16.83 14.38 -2.55
C MET A 76 17.43 13.27 -3.41
N VAL A 77 16.91 13.08 -4.64
CA VAL A 77 17.42 12.08 -5.58
C VAL A 77 18.88 12.39 -5.93
N GLU A 78 19.22 13.65 -6.20
CA GLU A 78 20.59 14.03 -6.53
C GLU A 78 21.54 13.76 -5.36
N ARG A 79 21.19 14.17 -4.15
CA ARG A 79 22.01 13.97 -2.95
C ARG A 79 22.26 12.49 -2.68
N HIS A 80 21.19 11.70 -2.57
CA HIS A 80 21.31 10.28 -2.24
C HIS A 80 21.90 9.45 -3.39
N SER A 81 21.66 9.82 -4.64
CA SER A 81 22.31 9.17 -5.80
C SER A 81 23.84 9.31 -5.75
N LYS A 82 24.35 10.49 -5.40
CA LYS A 82 25.79 10.73 -5.21
C LYS A 82 26.33 9.91 -4.04
N GLU A 83 25.64 9.93 -2.91
CA GLU A 83 26.03 9.21 -1.69
C GLU A 83 26.06 7.69 -1.88
N MET A 84 25.10 7.16 -2.60
CA MET A 84 24.94 5.73 -2.85
C MET A 84 25.76 5.24 -4.07
N GLY A 85 26.31 6.15 -4.89
CA GLY A 85 27.02 5.83 -6.11
C GLY A 85 26.13 5.24 -7.20
N VAL A 86 24.84 5.61 -7.22
CA VAL A 86 23.85 5.16 -8.22
C VAL A 86 23.32 6.35 -9.02
N LYS A 87 22.81 6.06 -10.22
CA LYS A 87 22.15 7.08 -11.04
C LYS A 87 20.94 6.47 -11.73
N PRO A 88 19.71 6.94 -11.41
CA PRO A 88 18.54 6.55 -12.19
C PRO A 88 18.67 7.08 -13.63
N SER A 89 18.20 6.29 -14.61
CA SER A 89 18.17 6.69 -16.01
C SER A 89 17.15 7.79 -16.28
N ALA A 90 16.02 7.73 -15.56
CA ALA A 90 14.95 8.72 -15.61
C ALA A 90 14.16 8.73 -14.31
N VAL A 91 13.59 9.89 -13.97
CA VAL A 91 12.65 10.07 -12.86
C VAL A 91 11.32 10.52 -13.43
N HIS A 92 10.28 9.75 -13.14
CA HIS A 92 8.91 9.98 -13.57
C HIS A 92 8.00 10.31 -12.38
N TYR A 93 6.89 10.97 -12.66
CA TYR A 93 5.89 11.36 -11.67
C TYR A 93 4.50 10.98 -12.17
N LYS A 94 3.72 10.29 -11.34
CA LYS A 94 2.35 9.85 -11.67
C LYS A 94 1.46 9.91 -10.43
N ALA A 95 0.15 10.09 -10.62
CA ALA A 95 -0.83 9.97 -9.54
C ALA A 95 -1.11 8.49 -9.24
N MET A 96 -0.32 7.87 -8.34
CA MET A 96 -0.44 6.46 -7.96
C MET A 96 -0.99 6.32 -6.55
N ILE A 97 -2.17 5.69 -6.40
CA ILE A 97 -2.80 5.45 -5.09
C ILE A 97 -2.26 4.16 -4.42
N SER A 98 -1.79 3.19 -5.22
CA SER A 98 -1.41 1.86 -4.72
C SER A 98 -0.01 1.81 -4.10
N ARG A 99 0.86 2.73 -4.48
CA ARG A 99 2.28 2.78 -4.05
C ARG A 99 2.81 4.21 -4.06
N TRP A 100 3.85 4.45 -3.26
CA TRP A 100 4.51 5.75 -3.15
C TRP A 100 5.59 5.97 -4.21
N GLY A 101 6.27 4.89 -4.58
CA GLY A 101 7.28 4.84 -5.60
C GLY A 101 7.31 3.49 -6.28
N VAL A 102 8.04 3.39 -7.37
CA VAL A 102 8.39 2.15 -8.06
C VAL A 102 9.68 2.34 -8.84
N CYS A 103 10.62 1.43 -8.63
CA CYS A 103 11.83 1.33 -9.43
C CYS A 103 11.66 0.25 -10.49
N ASN A 104 11.91 0.60 -11.76
CA ASN A 104 12.05 -0.38 -12.82
C ASN A 104 13.54 -0.73 -12.95
N VAL A 105 13.91 -1.89 -12.47
CA VAL A 105 15.31 -2.35 -12.43
C VAL A 105 15.91 -2.57 -13.82
N ARG A 106 15.08 -2.88 -14.83
CA ARG A 106 15.56 -3.16 -16.19
C ARG A 106 16.10 -1.92 -16.88
N ASP A 107 15.35 -0.82 -16.83
CA ASP A 107 15.73 0.44 -17.45
C ASP A 107 16.30 1.45 -16.45
N LYS A 108 16.39 1.06 -15.16
CA LYS A 108 16.88 1.89 -14.06
C LYS A 108 16.07 3.19 -13.86
N SER A 109 14.81 3.23 -14.30
CA SER A 109 13.93 4.37 -14.08
C SER A 109 13.18 4.27 -12.75
N ILE A 110 12.88 5.41 -12.16
CA ILE A 110 12.11 5.51 -10.94
C ILE A 110 10.86 6.36 -11.20
N CYS A 111 9.71 5.91 -10.69
CA CYS A 111 8.48 6.67 -10.77
C CYS A 111 7.95 6.96 -9.38
N PHE A 112 7.74 8.23 -9.03
CA PHE A 112 7.21 8.68 -7.75
C PHE A 112 5.74 9.09 -7.85
N SER A 113 4.98 8.84 -6.78
CA SER A 113 3.58 9.23 -6.68
C SER A 113 3.43 10.70 -6.33
N ALA A 114 2.53 11.42 -7.03
CA ALA A 114 2.18 12.80 -6.70
C ALA A 114 1.67 12.95 -5.25
N TYR A 115 1.06 11.90 -4.72
CA TYR A 115 0.54 11.90 -3.34
C TYR A 115 1.62 11.87 -2.25
N LEU A 116 2.90 11.80 -2.61
CA LEU A 116 4.02 12.05 -1.69
C LEU A 116 3.94 13.45 -1.08
N LEU A 117 3.36 14.43 -1.79
CA LEU A 117 3.11 15.78 -1.27
C LEU A 117 2.20 15.82 -0.02
N LEU A 118 1.49 14.74 0.28
CA LEU A 118 0.66 14.60 1.48
C LEU A 118 1.42 14.07 2.69
N LEU A 119 2.68 13.68 2.49
CA LEU A 119 3.53 13.13 3.54
C LEU A 119 4.51 14.20 4.07
N PRO A 120 4.98 14.06 5.31
CA PRO A 120 6.12 14.83 5.80
C PRO A 120 7.38 14.56 4.96
N GLU A 121 8.22 15.57 4.81
CA GLU A 121 9.42 15.53 3.98
C GLU A 121 10.33 14.32 4.28
N TRP A 122 10.59 14.03 5.54
CA TRP A 122 11.40 12.88 5.94
C TRP A 122 10.79 11.51 5.57
N CYS A 123 9.45 11.44 5.42
CA CYS A 123 8.79 10.25 4.88
C CYS A 123 8.94 10.17 3.35
N VAL A 124 8.97 11.32 2.67
CA VAL A 124 9.27 11.38 1.23
C VAL A 124 10.70 10.94 0.98
N GLU A 125 11.64 11.46 1.76
CA GLU A 125 13.06 11.08 1.69
C GLU A 125 13.27 9.56 1.87
N HIS A 126 12.56 8.95 2.84
CA HIS A 126 12.56 7.50 2.99
C HIS A 126 12.15 6.77 1.70
N VAL A 127 11.11 7.25 1.00
CA VAL A 127 10.67 6.64 -0.26
C VAL A 127 11.71 6.83 -1.36
N VAL A 128 12.35 8.01 -1.44
CA VAL A 128 13.43 8.27 -2.40
C VAL A 128 14.58 7.30 -2.18
N VAL A 129 15.07 7.15 -0.95
CA VAL A 129 16.16 6.21 -0.63
C VAL A 129 15.75 4.77 -0.91
N HIS A 130 14.50 4.40 -0.61
CA HIS A 130 13.96 3.07 -0.88
C HIS A 130 14.02 2.71 -2.37
N GLU A 131 13.57 3.62 -3.25
CA GLU A 131 13.59 3.37 -4.69
C GLU A 131 15.02 3.38 -5.26
N LEU A 132 15.91 4.21 -4.71
CA LEU A 132 17.33 4.18 -5.08
C LEU A 132 18.04 2.89 -4.62
N CYS A 133 17.67 2.33 -3.45
CA CYS A 133 18.17 1.03 -3.00
C CYS A 133 17.81 -0.09 -3.98
N HIS A 134 16.66 -0.01 -4.66
CA HIS A 134 16.26 -0.98 -5.67
C HIS A 134 17.15 -0.97 -6.93
N LEU A 135 17.91 0.09 -7.20
CA LEU A 135 18.92 0.09 -8.25
C LEU A 135 20.14 -0.78 -7.90
N LEU A 136 20.38 -1.03 -6.59
CA LEU A 136 21.45 -1.88 -6.07
C LEU A 136 20.97 -3.29 -5.73
N GLU A 137 19.76 -3.40 -5.20
CA GLU A 137 19.17 -4.66 -4.75
C GLU A 137 17.67 -4.69 -5.10
N PRO A 138 17.25 -5.47 -6.10
CA PRO A 138 15.86 -5.53 -6.55
C PRO A 138 14.88 -6.08 -5.51
N SER A 139 15.34 -6.96 -4.63
CA SER A 139 14.51 -7.69 -3.68
C SER A 139 14.65 -7.15 -2.26
N HIS A 140 13.55 -7.14 -1.49
CA HIS A 140 13.55 -6.71 -0.08
C HIS A 140 14.17 -7.78 0.86
N ASN A 141 15.36 -8.25 0.54
CA ASN A 141 16.12 -9.22 1.34
C ASN A 141 17.01 -8.54 2.41
N ALA A 142 17.84 -9.31 3.10
CA ALA A 142 18.75 -8.79 4.12
C ALA A 142 19.71 -7.72 3.59
N ARG A 143 20.18 -7.86 2.33
CA ARG A 143 21.07 -6.89 1.69
C ARG A 143 20.36 -5.56 1.44
N PHE A 144 19.12 -5.59 0.98
CA PHE A 144 18.28 -4.39 0.84
C PHE A 144 18.09 -3.68 2.18
N HIS A 145 17.76 -4.43 3.24
CA HIS A 145 17.58 -3.84 4.57
C HIS A 145 18.88 -3.24 5.13
N ALA A 146 20.02 -3.88 4.88
CA ALA A 146 21.32 -3.31 5.24
C ALA A 146 21.63 -1.99 4.51
N LEU A 147 21.26 -1.88 3.22
CA LEU A 147 21.34 -0.61 2.48
C LEU A 147 20.44 0.46 3.09
N MET A 148 19.19 0.11 3.42
CA MET A 148 18.27 1.03 4.09
C MET A 148 18.80 1.47 5.46
N ASP A 149 19.33 0.56 6.27
CA ASP A 149 19.92 0.87 7.58
C ASP A 149 21.15 1.79 7.44
N LYS A 150 21.92 1.64 6.35
CA LYS A 150 23.10 2.47 6.06
C LYS A 150 22.73 3.88 5.62
N PHE A 151 21.82 4.01 4.63
CA PHE A 151 21.55 5.30 3.95
C PHE A 151 20.36 6.06 4.55
N PHE A 152 19.46 5.38 5.27
CA PHE A 152 18.34 6.00 5.97
C PHE A 152 17.96 5.21 7.24
N PRO A 153 18.73 5.28 8.34
CA PRO A 153 18.54 4.44 9.54
C PRO A 153 17.14 4.49 10.15
N ARG A 154 16.44 5.62 9.98
CA ARG A 154 15.07 5.82 10.50
C ARG A 154 13.96 5.30 9.56
N TRP A 155 14.28 4.47 8.57
CA TRP A 155 13.31 4.01 7.57
C TRP A 155 12.09 3.29 8.15
N LYS A 156 12.28 2.53 9.25
CA LYS A 156 11.17 1.82 9.93
C LYS A 156 10.17 2.80 10.53
N GLU A 157 10.66 3.90 11.11
CA GLU A 157 9.82 4.97 11.67
C GLU A 157 9.09 5.73 10.56
N ALA A 158 9.81 6.12 9.51
CA ALA A 158 9.24 6.82 8.36
C ALA A 158 8.13 6.01 7.67
N ARG A 159 8.37 4.71 7.48
CA ARG A 159 7.36 3.78 6.95
C ARG A 159 6.12 3.73 7.84
N LYS A 160 6.29 3.59 9.16
CA LYS A 160 5.16 3.59 10.11
C LYS A 160 4.39 4.92 10.06
N ALA A 161 5.11 6.06 10.03
CA ALA A 161 4.50 7.39 9.96
C ALA A 161 3.73 7.59 8.66
N ALA A 162 4.25 7.20 7.51
CA ALA A 162 3.55 7.26 6.23
C ALA A 162 2.27 6.42 6.24
N ILE A 163 2.33 5.18 6.75
CA ILE A 163 1.15 4.31 6.90
C ILE A 163 0.12 4.94 7.85
N LYS A 164 0.57 5.47 8.99
CA LYS A 164 -0.29 6.14 9.97
C LYS A 164 -0.99 7.35 9.33
N ARG A 165 -0.28 8.14 8.51
CA ARG A 165 -0.83 9.32 7.84
C ARG A 165 -1.99 8.98 6.89
N VAL A 166 -1.88 7.90 6.12
CA VAL A 166 -2.97 7.39 5.28
C VAL A 166 -4.14 6.88 6.13
N LYS A 167 -3.85 6.37 7.33
CA LYS A 167 -4.83 5.84 8.28
C LYS A 167 -5.34 6.90 9.26
N ILE A 168 -4.82 8.14 9.25
CA ILE A 168 -5.27 9.22 10.14
C ILE A 168 -6.75 9.48 9.91
N GLY A 169 -7.53 9.28 10.97
CA GLY A 169 -8.98 9.08 10.95
C GLY A 169 -9.35 7.65 11.36
N ALA A 170 -8.42 6.68 11.31
CA ALA A 170 -8.57 5.38 11.94
C ALA A 170 -8.05 5.47 13.38
N CYS A 171 -8.97 5.47 14.31
CA CYS A 171 -8.73 5.33 15.73
C CYS A 171 -7.68 4.24 16.02
N SER A 172 -6.83 4.56 17.00
CA SER A 172 -5.90 3.65 17.65
C SER A 172 -6.59 2.36 18.10
N GLU A 173 -6.49 1.30 17.34
CA GLU A 173 -6.71 -0.08 17.80
C GLU A 173 -6.43 -1.05 16.66
N SER A 174 -5.17 -1.41 16.44
CA SER A 174 -4.83 -2.54 15.57
C SER A 174 -3.43 -3.10 15.81
N SER A 175 -3.02 -3.21 17.08
CA SER A 175 -1.84 -4.01 17.47
C SER A 175 -2.16 -5.49 17.74
N GLU A 176 -3.41 -5.94 17.61
CA GLU A 176 -3.82 -7.30 17.98
C GLU A 176 -4.20 -8.22 16.81
N ARG A 177 -3.94 -7.81 15.54
CA ARG A 177 -4.42 -8.56 14.37
C ARG A 177 -3.49 -9.63 13.79
N GLU A 178 -2.31 -9.83 14.36
CA GLU A 178 -1.40 -10.88 13.90
C GLU A 178 -1.70 -12.27 14.50
N GLN A 179 -2.55 -12.35 15.53
CA GLN A 179 -2.79 -13.61 16.26
C GLN A 179 -4.09 -14.35 15.92
N ALA A 180 -4.96 -13.79 15.08
CA ALA A 180 -6.24 -14.42 14.74
C ALA A 180 -6.35 -14.90 13.29
N ARG A 181 -5.31 -15.50 12.72
CA ARG A 181 -5.44 -16.28 11.48
C ARG A 181 -5.63 -17.74 11.82
N PRO A 182 -6.78 -18.35 11.55
CA PRO A 182 -6.88 -19.80 11.59
C PRO A 182 -5.95 -20.40 10.52
N LYS A 183 -5.03 -21.26 10.94
CA LYS A 183 -4.14 -22.01 10.04
C LYS A 183 -4.98 -23.02 9.27
N VAL A 184 -5.34 -22.73 8.03
CA VAL A 184 -5.93 -23.70 7.11
C VAL A 184 -4.93 -23.96 5.99
N LYS A 185 -4.60 -25.25 5.78
CA LYS A 185 -3.73 -25.70 4.71
C LYS A 185 -4.36 -25.44 3.34
N GLU A 186 -3.54 -24.98 2.39
CA GLU A 186 -3.95 -24.56 1.06
C GLU A 186 -4.62 -25.67 0.24
N THR A 187 -5.80 -25.38 -0.28
CA THR A 187 -6.23 -25.85 -1.59
C THR A 187 -7.25 -24.84 -2.15
N ARG A 188 -7.00 -24.39 -3.37
CA ARG A 188 -7.73 -23.25 -3.98
C ARG A 188 -9.02 -23.75 -4.65
N GLN A 189 -10.16 -23.34 -4.14
CA GLN A 189 -11.40 -23.23 -4.92
C GLN A 189 -12.09 -21.91 -4.56
N ILE A 190 -12.35 -21.09 -5.57
CA ILE A 190 -12.97 -19.76 -5.39
C ILE A 190 -14.46 -19.93 -5.66
N CYS A 191 -15.31 -19.81 -4.63
CA CYS A 191 -16.75 -19.63 -4.81
C CYS A 191 -17.05 -18.14 -4.73
N LYS A 192 -17.54 -17.55 -5.84
CA LYS A 192 -18.19 -16.23 -5.83
C LYS A 192 -19.67 -16.46 -5.48
N MET A 193 -20.15 -15.79 -4.45
CA MET A 193 -21.59 -15.61 -4.22
C MET A 193 -21.94 -14.22 -4.74
N GLU A 194 -22.61 -14.17 -5.89
CA GLU A 194 -23.35 -12.99 -6.37
C GLU A 194 -24.69 -12.98 -5.63
N GLU A 195 -25.04 -11.86 -5.02
CA GLU A 195 -26.38 -11.66 -4.46
C GLU A 195 -27.32 -11.48 -5.64
N ASP A 196 -28.21 -12.45 -5.88
CA ASP A 196 -29.37 -12.25 -6.75
C ASP A 196 -30.33 -11.29 -6.00
N GLU A 197 -30.30 -10.02 -6.42
CA GLU A 197 -31.47 -9.15 -6.22
C GLU A 197 -32.51 -9.59 -7.24
N ASN A 198 -33.55 -10.24 -6.78
CA ASN A 198 -34.80 -10.25 -7.54
C ASN A 198 -36.01 -10.44 -6.63
N GLU A 199 -36.94 -9.46 -6.78
CA GLU A 199 -38.36 -9.39 -6.40
C GLU A 199 -38.71 -9.26 -4.95
#